data_7c701493f25fb6930b89ff0cd0eb5579
#
_entry.id   7c701493f25fb6930b89ff0cd0eb5579
#
_cell.length_a   1.000
_cell.length_b   1.000
_cell.length_c   1.000
_cell.angle_alpha   90.00
_cell.angle_beta   90.00
_cell.angle_gamma   90.00
#
_symmetry.space_group_name_H-M   'P 1'
#
loop_
_entity.id
_entity.type
_entity.pdbx_description
1 polymer ?
#
loop_
_entity_poly.entity_id
_entity_poly.type
_entity_poly.pdbx_seq_one_letter_code
_entity_poly.pdbx_strand_id
1 'polypeptide(L)'
;MEHILHFGLGSFARAHLLDYTADAGGWDVTGVSLRSTAIRDGLVEQGYNYVLCVQEMGIKKIDILRDVLVAAEDPQAVLEAMAEAKIISATVTEKGYHLDAKGVLDLNDPAIASDLAGHGPRTLIGFLAYGLAGRTRPVTVMSCDNRIENGDVLQAAVARFAQAAGLIIHWDSTRFPNSMVDRITPATTDSVRKMSGDIMAVPTEAFREWVIEDDFAGPRPDWPDVQFVTDVAPHELRKLRMLNGAHSLLAYAGLACGFTYVHEAVTDPDLRDLVEQLMTEAGNTLPASVKSQAPAYAKALIARFENPQLEHRLDQIAMDGSQKVPYRFVGTLRAGRADAVVEGIKAWIAFCISETHADRRLNDPKASEITEAVHSDNPDAALLELVGAADLFELIVES
;
A
#
# COMPACT_ATOMS: atom_id res chain seq x y z
N MET A 1 -26.12 -0.20 -15.08
CA MET A 1 -25.18 -0.58 -14.01
C MET A 1 -24.55 0.68 -13.47
N GLU A 2 -24.31 0.76 -12.17
CA GLU A 2 -23.53 1.86 -11.59
C GLU A 2 -22.05 1.67 -11.93
N HIS A 3 -21.29 2.76 -11.91
CA HIS A 3 -19.97 2.79 -12.54
C HIS A 3 -18.86 3.27 -11.60
N ILE A 4 -17.73 2.56 -11.62
CA ILE A 4 -16.47 2.93 -10.94
C ILE A 4 -15.43 3.30 -12.01
N LEU A 5 -14.77 4.43 -11.85
CA LEU A 5 -13.57 4.78 -12.59
C LEU A 5 -12.34 4.54 -11.73
N HIS A 6 -11.39 3.71 -12.20
CA HIS A 6 -10.22 3.34 -11.41
C HIS A 6 -8.91 3.78 -12.05
N PHE A 7 -8.15 4.64 -11.38
CA PHE A 7 -6.80 5.05 -11.78
C PHE A 7 -5.73 4.08 -11.28
N GLY A 8 -4.87 3.61 -12.18
CA GLY A 8 -3.78 2.71 -11.83
C GLY A 8 -4.17 1.23 -11.88
N LEU A 9 -4.64 0.73 -13.03
CA LEU A 9 -5.12 -0.64 -13.22
C LEU A 9 -4.00 -1.68 -13.19
N GLY A 10 -3.19 -1.67 -12.12
CA GLY A 10 -2.10 -2.63 -11.88
C GLY A 10 -2.57 -3.99 -11.37
N SER A 11 -1.62 -4.88 -11.06
CA SER A 11 -1.95 -6.22 -10.53
C SER A 11 -2.74 -6.14 -9.23
N PHE A 12 -2.37 -5.26 -8.32
CA PHE A 12 -3.08 -5.10 -7.05
C PHE A 12 -4.54 -4.69 -7.27
N ALA A 13 -4.81 -3.64 -8.04
CA ALA A 13 -6.17 -3.19 -8.34
C ALA A 13 -7.02 -4.32 -8.93
N ARG A 14 -6.45 -5.04 -9.91
CA ARG A 14 -7.12 -6.16 -10.58
C ARG A 14 -7.41 -7.34 -9.65
N ALA A 15 -6.54 -7.59 -8.68
CA ALA A 15 -6.72 -8.65 -7.69
C ALA A 15 -7.46 -8.19 -6.41
N HIS A 16 -7.72 -6.92 -6.21
CA HIS A 16 -8.36 -6.39 -5.01
C HIS A 16 -9.70 -5.71 -5.32
N LEU A 17 -9.70 -4.44 -5.72
CA LEU A 17 -10.93 -3.69 -6.01
C LEU A 17 -11.84 -4.41 -7.02
N LEU A 18 -11.26 -4.87 -8.15
CA LEU A 18 -12.06 -5.53 -9.19
C LEU A 18 -12.57 -6.90 -8.74
N ASP A 19 -11.80 -7.63 -7.95
CA ASP A 19 -12.21 -8.91 -7.38
C ASP A 19 -13.41 -8.75 -6.43
N TYR A 20 -13.33 -7.80 -5.49
CA TYR A 20 -14.45 -7.47 -4.60
C TYR A 20 -15.68 -6.98 -5.37
N THR A 21 -15.47 -6.14 -6.40
CA THR A 21 -16.58 -5.58 -7.19
C THR A 21 -17.25 -6.64 -8.07
N ALA A 22 -16.48 -7.61 -8.58
CA ALA A 22 -17.02 -8.75 -9.31
C ALA A 22 -17.91 -9.62 -8.40
N ASP A 23 -17.49 -9.84 -7.15
CA ASP A 23 -18.29 -10.58 -6.17
C ASP A 23 -19.57 -9.85 -5.75
N ALA A 24 -19.53 -8.52 -5.66
CA ALA A 24 -20.69 -7.70 -5.33
C ALA A 24 -21.73 -7.71 -6.46
N GLY A 25 -21.29 -7.72 -7.71
CA GLY A 25 -22.15 -7.59 -8.89
C GLY A 25 -22.84 -6.23 -9.03
N GLY A 26 -23.55 -6.03 -10.13
CA GLY A 26 -24.35 -4.79 -10.35
C GLY A 26 -23.55 -3.54 -10.72
N TRP A 27 -22.23 -3.60 -10.73
CA TRP A 27 -21.31 -2.52 -11.04
C TRP A 27 -20.37 -2.90 -12.17
N ASP A 28 -19.97 -1.93 -12.96
CA ASP A 28 -18.88 -2.06 -13.94
C ASP A 28 -17.73 -1.10 -13.61
N VAL A 29 -16.56 -1.38 -14.21
CA VAL A 29 -15.34 -0.60 -13.97
C VAL A 29 -14.75 -0.16 -15.30
N THR A 30 -14.38 1.11 -15.40
CA THR A 30 -13.42 1.58 -16.41
C THR A 30 -12.07 1.82 -15.74
N GLY A 31 -11.03 1.18 -16.26
CA GLY A 31 -9.66 1.40 -15.81
C GLY A 31 -9.04 2.63 -16.48
N VAL A 32 -8.14 3.32 -15.78
CA VAL A 32 -7.34 4.41 -16.33
C VAL A 32 -5.86 4.11 -16.12
N SER A 33 -5.12 4.01 -17.21
CA SER A 33 -3.66 4.02 -17.18
C SER A 33 -3.16 5.43 -17.42
N LEU A 34 -2.32 5.97 -16.52
CA LEU A 34 -1.83 7.35 -16.67
C LEU A 34 -0.85 7.53 -17.84
N ARG A 35 -0.05 6.49 -18.15
CA ARG A 35 1.07 6.62 -19.11
C ARG A 35 1.18 5.48 -20.11
N SER A 36 1.07 4.23 -19.65
CA SER A 36 1.37 3.03 -20.45
C SER A 36 0.13 2.46 -21.11
N THR A 37 0.26 2.02 -22.35
CA THR A 37 -0.80 1.31 -23.10
C THR A 37 -0.82 -0.19 -22.82
N ALA A 38 0.24 -0.76 -22.23
CA ALA A 38 0.47 -2.20 -22.16
C ALA A 38 -0.67 -2.98 -21.49
N ILE A 39 -1.28 -2.44 -20.44
CA ILE A 39 -2.40 -3.10 -19.75
C ILE A 39 -3.66 -3.03 -20.61
N ARG A 40 -3.94 -1.89 -21.23
CA ARG A 40 -5.06 -1.74 -22.18
C ARG A 40 -4.91 -2.71 -23.33
N ASP A 41 -3.76 -2.71 -23.99
CA ASP A 41 -3.54 -3.49 -25.21
C ASP A 41 -3.73 -5.00 -24.92
N GLY A 42 -3.15 -5.52 -23.81
CA GLY A 42 -3.36 -6.89 -23.42
C GLY A 42 -4.81 -7.24 -23.04
N LEU A 43 -5.53 -6.33 -22.38
CA LEU A 43 -6.93 -6.56 -22.00
C LEU A 43 -7.88 -6.45 -23.18
N VAL A 44 -7.61 -5.56 -24.13
CA VAL A 44 -8.39 -5.45 -25.38
C VAL A 44 -8.37 -6.75 -26.18
N GLU A 45 -7.20 -7.39 -26.31
CA GLU A 45 -7.05 -8.68 -27.01
C GLU A 45 -7.90 -9.78 -26.37
N GLN A 46 -8.22 -9.66 -25.06
CA GLN A 46 -9.03 -10.62 -24.31
C GLN A 46 -10.48 -10.17 -24.07
N GLY A 47 -10.93 -9.08 -24.72
CA GLY A 47 -12.28 -8.53 -24.55
C GLY A 47 -12.53 -8.00 -23.15
N TYR A 48 -11.53 -7.38 -22.55
CA TYR A 48 -11.52 -6.82 -21.19
C TYR A 48 -11.74 -7.84 -20.06
N ASN A 49 -11.48 -9.12 -20.33
CA ASN A 49 -11.53 -10.19 -19.34
C ASN A 49 -10.11 -10.59 -18.93
N TYR A 50 -9.96 -11.08 -17.72
CA TYR A 50 -8.73 -11.72 -17.25
C TYR A 50 -9.03 -12.68 -16.11
N VAL A 51 -8.03 -13.47 -15.72
CA VAL A 51 -8.16 -14.39 -14.60
C VAL A 51 -7.26 -14.02 -13.42
N LEU A 52 -7.79 -14.25 -12.22
CA LEU A 52 -6.99 -14.34 -11.00
C LEU A 52 -6.58 -15.80 -10.79
N CYS A 53 -5.29 -16.02 -10.63
CA CYS A 53 -4.76 -17.30 -10.16
C CYS A 53 -4.68 -17.21 -8.62
N VAL A 54 -5.77 -17.58 -7.96
CA VAL A 54 -5.89 -17.52 -6.50
C VAL A 54 -5.26 -18.78 -5.91
N GLN A 55 -4.23 -18.62 -5.11
CA GLN A 55 -3.52 -19.73 -4.48
C GLN A 55 -4.52 -20.59 -3.70
N GLU A 56 -4.34 -21.92 -3.79
CA GLU A 56 -5.19 -22.95 -3.16
C GLU A 56 -6.66 -22.98 -3.60
N MET A 57 -7.18 -21.88 -4.20
CA MET A 57 -8.57 -21.79 -4.66
C MET A 57 -8.74 -22.02 -6.18
N GLY A 58 -7.65 -21.88 -6.95
CA GLY A 58 -7.67 -22.07 -8.40
C GLY A 58 -7.87 -20.79 -9.20
N ILE A 59 -8.50 -20.90 -10.37
CA ILE A 59 -8.65 -19.79 -11.32
C ILE A 59 -10.04 -19.15 -11.16
N LYS A 60 -10.07 -17.83 -10.98
CA LYS A 60 -11.29 -17.01 -10.95
C LYS A 60 -11.29 -16.04 -12.13
N LYS A 61 -12.33 -16.08 -12.96
CA LYS A 61 -12.51 -15.11 -14.06
C LYS A 61 -13.05 -13.80 -13.55
N ILE A 62 -12.50 -12.68 -14.03
CA ILE A 62 -12.99 -11.32 -13.83
C ILE A 62 -13.44 -10.73 -15.16
N ASP A 63 -14.70 -10.28 -15.24
CA ASP A 63 -15.35 -9.83 -16.46
C ASP A 63 -16.20 -8.55 -16.27
N ILE A 64 -15.91 -7.78 -15.23
CA ILE A 64 -16.59 -6.51 -14.90
C ILE A 64 -15.92 -5.29 -15.52
N LEU A 65 -14.78 -5.47 -16.17
CA LEU A 65 -14.05 -4.37 -16.79
C LEU A 65 -14.72 -4.02 -18.13
N ARG A 66 -15.14 -2.77 -18.26
CA ARG A 66 -15.85 -2.28 -19.43
C ARG A 66 -14.91 -1.69 -20.49
N ASP A 67 -13.89 -0.95 -20.01
CA ASP A 67 -12.94 -0.25 -20.86
C ASP A 67 -11.65 0.04 -20.09
N VAL A 68 -10.59 0.38 -20.81
CA VAL A 68 -9.33 0.90 -20.24
C VAL A 68 -8.87 2.10 -21.04
N LEU A 69 -8.96 3.27 -20.42
CA LEU A 69 -8.50 4.54 -20.99
C LEU A 69 -7.00 4.72 -20.72
N VAL A 70 -6.32 5.37 -21.66
CA VAL A 70 -4.92 5.79 -21.49
C VAL A 70 -4.87 7.30 -21.45
N ALA A 71 -4.65 7.87 -20.29
CA ALA A 71 -4.73 9.31 -20.06
C ALA A 71 -3.71 10.12 -20.89
N ALA A 72 -2.56 9.52 -21.20
CA ALA A 72 -1.56 10.17 -22.08
C ALA A 72 -2.01 10.28 -23.54
N GLU A 73 -2.95 9.43 -24.01
CA GLU A 73 -3.49 9.46 -25.38
C GLU A 73 -4.73 10.36 -25.46
N ASP A 74 -5.65 10.24 -24.51
CA ASP A 74 -6.89 11.00 -24.47
C ASP A 74 -7.27 11.41 -23.04
N PRO A 75 -6.73 12.52 -22.52
CA PRO A 75 -7.08 13.03 -21.21
C PRO A 75 -8.54 13.51 -21.13
N GLN A 76 -9.14 13.91 -22.26
CA GLN A 76 -10.51 14.39 -22.29
C GLN A 76 -11.51 13.23 -22.06
N ALA A 77 -11.28 12.07 -22.66
CA ALA A 77 -12.10 10.88 -22.43
C ALA A 77 -12.07 10.45 -20.94
N VAL A 78 -10.93 10.62 -20.26
CA VAL A 78 -10.83 10.35 -18.81
C VAL A 78 -11.70 11.33 -18.01
N LEU A 79 -11.66 12.63 -18.32
CA LEU A 79 -12.49 13.64 -17.64
C LEU A 79 -14.00 13.39 -17.87
N GLU A 80 -14.39 12.97 -19.08
CA GLU A 80 -15.77 12.59 -19.41
C GLU A 80 -16.21 11.35 -18.62
N ALA A 81 -15.37 10.32 -18.53
CA ALA A 81 -15.64 9.15 -17.71
C ALA A 81 -15.74 9.49 -16.21
N MET A 82 -14.89 10.41 -15.70
CA MET A 82 -15.01 10.92 -14.33
C MET A 82 -16.36 11.59 -14.10
N ALA A 83 -16.90 12.33 -15.07
CA ALA A 83 -18.17 13.02 -14.93
C ALA A 83 -19.35 12.05 -14.70
N GLU A 84 -19.29 10.82 -15.20
CA GLU A 84 -20.34 9.80 -15.05
C GLU A 84 -20.15 8.87 -13.84
N ALA A 85 -18.92 8.70 -13.36
CA ALA A 85 -18.59 7.79 -12.27
C ALA A 85 -19.30 8.14 -10.95
N LYS A 86 -19.76 7.14 -10.21
CA LYS A 86 -20.25 7.27 -8.83
C LYS A 86 -19.13 7.17 -7.82
N ILE A 87 -18.15 6.34 -8.15
CA ILE A 87 -16.93 6.16 -7.37
C ILE A 87 -15.75 6.37 -8.31
N ILE A 88 -14.77 7.14 -7.87
CA ILE A 88 -13.46 7.27 -8.50
C ILE A 88 -12.46 6.67 -7.52
N SER A 89 -11.69 5.70 -7.95
CA SER A 89 -10.71 5.03 -7.08
C SER A 89 -9.31 5.05 -7.67
N ALA A 90 -8.28 4.88 -6.84
CA ALA A 90 -6.90 4.95 -7.29
C ALA A 90 -5.99 3.95 -6.57
N THR A 91 -5.02 3.41 -7.34
CA THR A 91 -3.83 2.68 -6.87
C THR A 91 -2.61 3.17 -7.66
N VAL A 92 -2.02 4.28 -7.22
CA VAL A 92 -0.95 4.97 -7.97
C VAL A 92 0.41 4.97 -7.28
N THR A 93 0.50 4.34 -6.11
CA THR A 93 1.66 4.33 -5.22
C THR A 93 1.98 5.71 -4.60
N GLU A 94 2.85 5.74 -3.59
CA GLU A 94 3.19 6.97 -2.86
C GLU A 94 3.73 8.09 -3.76
N LYS A 95 4.49 7.73 -4.79
CA LYS A 95 5.06 8.71 -5.74
C LYS A 95 4.00 9.42 -6.59
N GLY A 96 2.84 8.79 -6.79
CA GLY A 96 1.73 9.37 -7.56
C GLY A 96 0.98 10.49 -6.85
N TYR A 97 1.25 10.69 -5.55
CA TYR A 97 0.69 11.82 -4.79
C TYR A 97 1.51 13.10 -4.91
N HIS A 98 2.74 13.05 -5.41
CA HIS A 98 3.64 14.21 -5.59
C HIS A 98 3.80 15.06 -4.33
N LEU A 99 3.99 14.40 -3.17
CA LEU A 99 4.14 15.08 -1.88
C LEU A 99 5.61 15.41 -1.61
N ASP A 100 5.83 16.53 -0.93
CA ASP A 100 7.12 16.92 -0.38
C ASP A 100 7.46 16.09 0.89
N ALA A 101 8.64 16.36 1.48
CA ALA A 101 9.11 15.70 2.69
C ALA A 101 8.20 15.95 3.92
N LYS A 102 7.30 16.93 3.86
CA LYS A 102 6.32 17.25 4.91
C LYS A 102 4.97 16.60 4.67
N GLY A 103 4.83 15.80 3.60
CA GLY A 103 3.57 15.15 3.24
C GLY A 103 2.55 16.09 2.58
N VAL A 104 2.98 17.25 2.07
CA VAL A 104 2.12 18.24 1.42
C VAL A 104 2.37 18.21 -0.09
N LEU A 105 1.34 18.39 -0.93
CA LEU A 105 1.50 18.44 -2.39
C LEU A 105 2.60 19.43 -2.78
N ASP A 106 3.61 18.96 -3.51
CA ASP A 106 4.68 19.83 -4.03
C ASP A 106 4.22 20.53 -5.31
N LEU A 107 3.86 21.79 -5.21
CA LEU A 107 3.45 22.60 -6.37
C LEU A 107 4.60 22.88 -7.35
N ASN A 108 5.87 22.66 -6.95
CA ASN A 108 7.04 22.79 -7.80
C ASN A 108 7.45 21.48 -8.47
N ASP A 109 6.82 20.34 -8.11
CA ASP A 109 7.02 19.10 -8.86
C ASP A 109 6.73 19.36 -10.35
N PRO A 110 7.63 18.97 -11.28
CA PRO A 110 7.48 19.29 -12.70
C PRO A 110 6.16 18.81 -13.32
N ALA A 111 5.62 17.68 -12.86
CA ALA A 111 4.36 17.15 -13.38
C ALA A 111 3.16 17.95 -12.85
N ILE A 112 3.17 18.31 -11.57
CA ILE A 112 2.15 19.18 -10.95
C ILE A 112 2.19 20.58 -11.55
N ALA A 113 3.37 21.17 -11.72
CA ALA A 113 3.53 22.47 -12.34
C ALA A 113 3.03 22.50 -13.80
N SER A 114 3.25 21.41 -14.54
CA SER A 114 2.71 21.25 -15.92
C SER A 114 1.19 21.22 -15.93
N ASP A 115 0.57 20.48 -15.00
CA ASP A 115 -0.89 20.40 -14.90
C ASP A 115 -1.49 21.76 -14.51
N LEU A 116 -0.85 22.51 -13.60
CA LEU A 116 -1.24 23.86 -13.22
C LEU A 116 -1.12 24.88 -14.35
N ALA A 117 -0.16 24.68 -15.27
CA ALA A 117 0.00 25.56 -16.44
C ALA A 117 -1.08 25.38 -17.51
N GLY A 118 -2.03 24.44 -17.31
CA GLY A 118 -3.16 24.25 -18.21
C GLY A 118 -2.85 23.44 -19.47
N HIS A 119 -1.76 22.66 -19.47
CA HIS A 119 -1.43 21.75 -20.59
C HIS A 119 -2.26 20.45 -20.61
N GLY A 120 -3.34 20.41 -19.82
CA GLY A 120 -4.17 19.22 -19.56
C GLY A 120 -3.59 18.36 -18.42
N PRO A 121 -4.45 17.66 -17.64
CA PRO A 121 -4.00 16.85 -16.52
C PRO A 121 -3.21 15.63 -16.99
N ARG A 122 -2.12 15.33 -16.28
CA ARG A 122 -1.27 14.15 -16.48
C ARG A 122 -1.05 13.36 -15.19
N THR A 123 -1.28 14.02 -14.04
CA THR A 123 -1.18 13.41 -12.72
C THR A 123 -2.56 13.00 -12.21
N LEU A 124 -2.62 12.04 -11.27
CA LEU A 124 -3.87 11.72 -10.57
C LEU A 124 -4.47 12.96 -9.92
N ILE A 125 -3.64 13.77 -9.25
CA ILE A 125 -4.08 14.98 -8.54
C ILE A 125 -4.68 16.00 -9.51
N GLY A 126 -4.04 16.22 -10.66
CA GLY A 126 -4.56 17.08 -11.72
C GLY A 126 -5.91 16.58 -12.27
N PHE A 127 -6.01 15.28 -12.60
CA PHE A 127 -7.28 14.68 -13.05
C PHE A 127 -8.38 14.84 -12.02
N LEU A 128 -8.12 14.54 -10.75
CA LEU A 128 -9.11 14.70 -9.70
C LEU A 128 -9.54 16.17 -9.55
N ALA A 129 -8.60 17.10 -9.50
CA ALA A 129 -8.93 18.51 -9.34
C ALA A 129 -9.77 19.06 -10.51
N TYR A 130 -9.39 18.78 -11.75
CA TYR A 130 -10.15 19.22 -12.93
C TYR A 130 -11.47 18.47 -13.09
N GLY A 131 -11.50 17.16 -12.86
CA GLY A 131 -12.71 16.35 -13.00
C GLY A 131 -13.76 16.60 -11.91
N LEU A 132 -13.35 17.08 -10.74
CA LEU A 132 -14.24 17.47 -9.63
C LEU A 132 -14.66 18.94 -9.73
N ALA A 133 -13.95 19.77 -10.50
CA ALA A 133 -14.26 21.18 -10.63
C ALA A 133 -15.66 21.40 -11.19
N GLY A 134 -16.49 22.18 -10.47
CA GLY A 134 -17.87 22.48 -10.85
C GLY A 134 -18.85 21.30 -10.78
N ARG A 135 -18.40 20.10 -10.38
CA ARG A 135 -19.26 18.93 -10.23
C ARG A 135 -20.18 19.09 -9.01
N THR A 136 -21.49 18.99 -9.22
CA THR A 136 -22.51 19.04 -8.16
C THR A 136 -23.12 17.67 -7.83
N ARG A 137 -22.97 16.69 -8.75
CA ARG A 137 -23.43 15.31 -8.53
C ARG A 137 -22.54 14.60 -7.50
N PRO A 138 -23.14 13.86 -6.54
CA PRO A 138 -22.37 13.12 -5.54
C PRO A 138 -21.32 12.20 -6.17
N VAL A 139 -20.10 12.16 -5.57
CA VAL A 139 -19.03 11.26 -5.95
C VAL A 139 -18.16 10.91 -4.74
N THR A 140 -17.81 9.65 -4.62
CA THR A 140 -16.83 9.19 -3.64
C THR A 140 -15.50 8.96 -4.34
N VAL A 141 -14.42 9.52 -3.80
CA VAL A 141 -13.04 9.34 -4.28
C VAL A 141 -12.30 8.49 -3.26
N MET A 142 -11.79 7.34 -3.69
CA MET A 142 -11.17 6.35 -2.80
C MET A 142 -9.72 6.13 -3.18
N SER A 143 -8.81 6.28 -2.24
CA SER A 143 -7.49 5.71 -2.37
C SER A 143 -7.51 4.25 -1.90
N CYS A 144 -6.93 3.35 -2.68
CA CYS A 144 -6.65 1.96 -2.31
C CYS A 144 -5.13 1.73 -2.22
N ASP A 145 -4.37 2.78 -1.96
CA ASP A 145 -2.92 2.69 -1.75
C ASP A 145 -2.58 2.33 -0.30
N ASN A 146 -1.43 1.68 -0.12
CA ASN A 146 -0.93 1.28 1.19
C ASN A 146 -0.30 2.48 1.94
N ARG A 147 -1.13 3.45 2.29
CA ARG A 147 -0.76 4.69 2.97
C ARG A 147 -1.71 4.95 4.13
N ILE A 148 -1.19 5.39 5.26
CA ILE A 148 -1.99 5.82 6.42
C ILE A 148 -2.78 7.07 6.03
N GLU A 149 -4.06 7.15 6.44
CA GLU A 149 -4.97 8.27 6.16
C GLU A 149 -5.02 8.61 4.65
N ASN A 150 -5.06 7.57 3.81
CA ASN A 150 -4.90 7.71 2.37
C ASN A 150 -5.98 8.59 1.71
N GLY A 151 -7.21 8.57 2.20
CA GLY A 151 -8.30 9.43 1.76
C GLY A 151 -8.07 10.90 2.11
N ASP A 152 -7.73 11.18 3.36
CA ASP A 152 -7.45 12.54 3.84
C ASP A 152 -6.26 13.17 3.12
N VAL A 153 -5.19 12.39 2.94
CA VAL A 153 -4.00 12.84 2.19
C VAL A 153 -4.34 13.15 0.74
N LEU A 154 -5.14 12.30 0.10
CA LEU A 154 -5.59 12.52 -1.28
C LEU A 154 -6.46 13.77 -1.38
N GLN A 155 -7.42 13.94 -0.46
CA GLN A 155 -8.26 15.13 -0.39
C GLN A 155 -7.45 16.41 -0.21
N ALA A 156 -6.50 16.41 0.73
CA ALA A 156 -5.63 17.56 0.99
C ALA A 156 -4.79 17.94 -0.25
N ALA A 157 -4.23 16.96 -0.95
CA ALA A 157 -3.48 17.19 -2.18
C ALA A 157 -4.35 17.80 -3.28
N VAL A 158 -5.55 17.25 -3.50
CA VAL A 158 -6.52 17.76 -4.49
C VAL A 158 -6.98 19.18 -4.11
N ALA A 159 -7.26 19.44 -2.83
CA ALA A 159 -7.68 20.77 -2.37
C ALA A 159 -6.58 21.82 -2.59
N ARG A 160 -5.33 21.48 -2.30
CA ARG A 160 -4.18 22.36 -2.52
C ARG A 160 -3.97 22.67 -4.00
N PHE A 161 -4.08 21.65 -4.86
CA PHE A 161 -4.01 21.85 -6.31
C PHE A 161 -5.14 22.75 -6.79
N ALA A 162 -6.39 22.45 -6.40
CA ALA A 162 -7.56 23.23 -6.79
C ALA A 162 -7.43 24.71 -6.38
N GLN A 163 -6.94 24.96 -5.17
CA GLN A 163 -6.67 26.32 -4.71
C GLN A 163 -5.62 27.04 -5.59
N ALA A 164 -4.52 26.37 -5.92
CA ALA A 164 -3.47 26.92 -6.77
C ALA A 164 -3.94 27.18 -8.21
N ALA A 165 -4.82 26.32 -8.73
CA ALA A 165 -5.41 26.43 -10.07
C ALA A 165 -6.66 27.34 -10.15
N GLY A 166 -7.16 27.86 -9.02
CA GLY A 166 -8.38 28.67 -8.96
C GLY A 166 -9.66 27.88 -9.29
N LEU A 167 -9.65 26.55 -9.05
CA LEU A 167 -10.80 25.68 -9.31
C LEU A 167 -11.74 25.64 -8.09
N ILE A 168 -13.05 25.54 -8.37
CA ILE A 168 -14.08 25.41 -7.32
C ILE A 168 -14.53 23.95 -7.26
N ILE A 169 -14.31 23.29 -6.11
CA ILE A 169 -14.80 21.94 -5.83
C ILE A 169 -15.93 22.04 -4.79
N HIS A 170 -17.02 21.32 -5.03
CA HIS A 170 -18.16 21.23 -4.12
C HIS A 170 -17.94 20.09 -3.11
N TRP A 171 -17.27 20.38 -2.00
CA TRP A 171 -16.91 19.40 -0.97
C TRP A 171 -18.12 18.73 -0.30
N ASP A 172 -19.27 19.38 -0.27
CA ASP A 172 -20.52 18.81 0.29
C ASP A 172 -21.02 17.61 -0.49
N SER A 173 -20.72 17.54 -1.80
CA SER A 173 -21.09 16.43 -2.69
C SER A 173 -19.94 15.46 -2.99
N THR A 174 -18.77 15.65 -2.36
CA THR A 174 -17.58 14.84 -2.60
C THR A 174 -17.07 14.25 -1.27
N ARG A 175 -16.77 12.95 -1.23
CA ARG A 175 -16.23 12.28 -0.04
C ARG A 175 -14.92 11.59 -0.39
N PHE A 176 -14.03 11.50 0.60
CA PHE A 176 -12.72 10.84 0.50
C PHE A 176 -12.52 9.90 1.70
N PRO A 177 -13.25 8.79 1.79
CA PRO A 177 -13.08 7.85 2.90
C PRO A 177 -11.67 7.30 2.93
N ASN A 178 -11.08 7.19 4.14
CA ASN A 178 -9.88 6.44 4.33
C ASN A 178 -10.14 4.94 4.15
N SER A 179 -9.14 4.20 3.72
CA SER A 179 -9.25 2.75 3.56
C SER A 179 -7.96 2.02 3.89
N MET A 180 -8.07 0.85 4.49
CA MET A 180 -6.98 -0.08 4.70
C MET A 180 -7.18 -1.30 3.81
N VAL A 181 -6.21 -1.57 2.95
CA VAL A 181 -6.19 -2.70 2.01
C VAL A 181 -5.08 -3.68 2.38
N ASP A 182 -5.35 -4.98 2.28
CA ASP A 182 -4.35 -6.03 2.47
C ASP A 182 -4.62 -7.22 1.53
N ARG A 183 -3.71 -7.46 0.63
CA ARG A 183 -3.61 -8.64 -0.23
C ARG A 183 -2.24 -8.69 -0.89
N ILE A 184 -1.62 -9.86 -0.92
CA ILE A 184 -0.35 -10.05 -1.63
C ILE A 184 -0.64 -10.44 -3.09
N THR A 185 -0.05 -9.66 -4.01
CA THR A 185 -0.14 -9.88 -5.45
C THR A 185 1.28 -9.92 -6.03
N PRO A 186 1.89 -11.12 -6.13
CA PRO A 186 3.20 -11.27 -6.72
C PRO A 186 3.23 -10.83 -8.19
N ALA A 187 4.43 -10.61 -8.73
CA ALA A 187 4.59 -10.33 -10.14
C ALA A 187 4.14 -11.54 -11.00
N THR A 188 3.43 -11.27 -12.09
CA THR A 188 3.01 -12.33 -13.02
C THR A 188 4.20 -12.87 -13.77
N THR A 189 4.49 -14.17 -13.62
CA THR A 189 5.55 -14.89 -14.31
C THR A 189 5.04 -15.54 -15.60
N ASP A 190 5.97 -15.95 -16.49
CA ASP A 190 5.61 -16.71 -17.69
C ASP A 190 5.00 -18.08 -17.36
N SER A 191 5.36 -18.65 -16.21
CA SER A 191 4.74 -19.88 -15.70
C SER A 191 3.26 -19.67 -15.40
N VAL A 192 2.91 -18.58 -14.72
CA VAL A 192 1.51 -18.21 -14.42
C VAL A 192 0.71 -18.00 -15.71
N ARG A 193 1.25 -17.26 -16.68
CA ARG A 193 0.59 -17.04 -17.98
C ARG A 193 0.34 -18.36 -18.75
N LYS A 194 1.33 -19.23 -18.77
CA LYS A 194 1.22 -20.55 -19.44
C LYS A 194 0.21 -21.46 -18.75
N MET A 195 0.22 -21.48 -17.41
CA MET A 195 -0.68 -22.32 -16.63
C MET A 195 -2.14 -21.87 -16.76
N SER A 196 -2.38 -20.55 -16.75
CA SER A 196 -3.73 -19.98 -16.84
C SER A 196 -4.25 -19.86 -18.27
N GLY A 197 -3.37 -19.85 -19.27
CA GLY A 197 -3.73 -19.54 -20.66
C GLY A 197 -4.13 -18.09 -20.88
N ASP A 198 -3.74 -17.18 -19.97
CA ASP A 198 -4.14 -15.78 -19.95
C ASP A 198 -2.90 -14.88 -19.81
N ILE A 199 -2.68 -14.01 -20.81
CA ILE A 199 -1.52 -13.09 -20.82
C ILE A 199 -1.63 -11.99 -19.76
N MET A 200 -2.85 -11.68 -19.34
CA MET A 200 -3.17 -10.67 -18.32
C MET A 200 -3.47 -11.28 -16.95
N ALA A 201 -3.25 -12.58 -16.76
CA ALA A 201 -3.43 -13.25 -15.49
C ALA A 201 -2.74 -12.55 -14.33
N VAL A 202 -3.36 -12.57 -13.16
CA VAL A 202 -2.81 -12.00 -11.92
C VAL A 202 -2.73 -13.09 -10.85
N PRO A 203 -1.53 -13.47 -10.39
CA PRO A 203 -1.38 -14.34 -9.23
C PRO A 203 -1.70 -13.56 -7.95
N THR A 204 -2.39 -14.21 -7.03
CA THR A 204 -2.72 -13.61 -5.73
C THR A 204 -2.95 -14.67 -4.67
N GLU A 205 -2.79 -14.31 -3.41
CA GLU A 205 -3.18 -15.16 -2.29
C GLU A 205 -4.70 -15.26 -2.12
N ALA A 206 -5.15 -16.27 -1.39
CA ALA A 206 -6.57 -16.44 -1.04
C ALA A 206 -7.04 -15.35 -0.04
N PHE A 207 -6.16 -14.94 0.87
CA PHE A 207 -6.46 -13.89 1.83
C PHE A 207 -6.66 -12.54 1.14
N ARG A 208 -7.70 -11.83 1.57
CA ARG A 208 -7.93 -10.43 1.22
C ARG A 208 -8.61 -9.73 2.38
N GLU A 209 -8.23 -8.49 2.66
CA GLU A 209 -8.88 -7.66 3.65
C GLU A 209 -9.06 -6.24 3.11
N TRP A 210 -10.23 -5.68 3.33
CA TRP A 210 -10.55 -4.30 3.01
C TRP A 210 -11.41 -3.69 4.11
N VAL A 211 -10.90 -2.61 4.70
CA VAL A 211 -11.62 -1.82 5.69
C VAL A 211 -11.77 -0.41 5.13
N ILE A 212 -12.96 0.15 5.17
CA ILE A 212 -13.30 1.45 4.57
C ILE A 212 -14.10 2.25 5.58
N GLU A 213 -13.83 3.53 5.70
CA GLU A 213 -14.73 4.44 6.41
C GLU A 213 -16.08 4.55 5.69
N ASP A 214 -17.18 4.39 6.42
CA ASP A 214 -18.53 4.45 5.82
C ASP A 214 -18.97 5.90 5.58
N ASP A 215 -18.13 6.65 4.85
CA ASP A 215 -18.39 8.03 4.42
C ASP A 215 -18.46 8.12 2.89
N PHE A 216 -19.60 7.69 2.35
CA PHE A 216 -19.85 7.71 0.91
C PHE A 216 -20.82 8.85 0.53
N ALA A 217 -20.49 9.56 -0.55
CA ALA A 217 -21.35 10.63 -1.07
C ALA A 217 -22.59 10.10 -1.81
N GLY A 218 -22.57 8.84 -2.25
CA GLY A 218 -23.64 8.22 -3.04
C GLY A 218 -23.67 6.70 -2.87
N PRO A 219 -24.29 5.97 -3.83
CA PRO A 219 -24.35 4.52 -3.76
C PRO A 219 -22.95 3.90 -3.86
N ARG A 220 -22.77 2.75 -3.22
CA ARG A 220 -21.59 1.89 -3.31
C ARG A 220 -21.99 0.45 -3.61
N PRO A 221 -21.07 -0.39 -4.14
CA PRO A 221 -21.30 -1.82 -4.22
C PRO A 221 -21.51 -2.44 -2.82
N ASP A 222 -22.29 -3.48 -2.76
CA ASP A 222 -22.41 -4.29 -1.54
C ASP A 222 -21.26 -5.30 -1.52
N TRP A 223 -20.04 -4.79 -1.32
CA TRP A 223 -18.82 -5.60 -1.35
C TRP A 223 -18.82 -6.65 -0.23
N PRO A 224 -18.79 -7.95 -0.57
CA PRO A 224 -18.76 -8.98 0.45
C PRO A 224 -17.44 -8.93 1.24
N ASP A 225 -17.52 -9.23 2.53
CA ASP A 225 -16.36 -9.29 3.45
C ASP A 225 -15.61 -7.94 3.67
N VAL A 226 -16.08 -6.84 3.09
CA VAL A 226 -15.55 -5.51 3.39
C VAL A 226 -16.09 -5.03 4.74
N GLN A 227 -15.19 -4.53 5.58
CA GLN A 227 -15.57 -3.94 6.86
C GLN A 227 -15.80 -2.43 6.68
N PHE A 228 -17.03 -1.97 6.87
CA PHE A 228 -17.36 -0.56 6.91
C PHE A 228 -17.32 -0.06 8.36
N VAL A 229 -16.49 0.93 8.61
CA VAL A 229 -16.20 1.45 9.96
C VAL A 229 -16.36 2.96 10.01
N THR A 230 -16.40 3.53 11.21
CA THR A 230 -16.38 4.99 11.40
C THR A 230 -14.96 5.57 11.41
N ASP A 231 -13.95 4.74 11.66
CA ASP A 231 -12.55 5.13 11.78
C ASP A 231 -11.67 3.94 11.39
N VAL A 232 -10.85 4.11 10.36
CA VAL A 232 -9.97 3.06 9.83
C VAL A 232 -8.63 2.99 10.59
N ALA A 233 -8.23 4.04 11.29
CA ALA A 233 -6.91 4.15 11.94
C ALA A 233 -6.56 2.97 12.88
N PRO A 234 -7.49 2.40 13.68
CA PRO A 234 -7.20 1.21 14.47
C PRO A 234 -6.78 -0.01 13.63
N HIS A 235 -7.39 -0.19 12.45
CA HIS A 235 -7.08 -1.29 11.53
C HIS A 235 -5.75 -1.07 10.81
N GLU A 236 -5.44 0.17 10.44
CA GLU A 236 -4.13 0.54 9.90
C GLU A 236 -3.01 0.27 10.92
N LEU A 237 -3.22 0.65 12.20
CA LEU A 237 -2.27 0.36 13.29
C LEU A 237 -2.08 -1.15 13.48
N ARG A 238 -3.16 -1.95 13.44
CA ARG A 238 -3.06 -3.41 13.53
C ARG A 238 -2.18 -3.96 12.42
N LYS A 239 -2.45 -3.60 11.16
CA LYS A 239 -1.65 -4.00 10.01
C LYS A 239 -0.20 -3.53 10.13
N LEU A 240 0.01 -2.26 10.50
CA LEU A 240 1.32 -1.65 10.58
C LEU A 240 2.21 -2.31 11.65
N ARG A 241 1.66 -2.51 12.86
CA ARG A 241 2.42 -3.03 13.99
C ARG A 241 2.60 -4.55 13.92
N MET A 242 1.58 -5.30 13.50
CA MET A 242 1.63 -6.76 13.48
C MET A 242 2.17 -7.28 12.13
N LEU A 243 1.48 -7.05 11.00
CA LEU A 243 1.92 -7.58 9.70
C LEU A 243 3.24 -6.95 9.26
N ASN A 244 3.28 -5.61 9.19
CA ASN A 244 4.45 -4.92 8.64
C ASN A 244 5.63 -4.97 9.61
N GLY A 245 5.38 -4.98 10.92
CA GLY A 245 6.41 -5.19 11.95
C GLY A 245 7.04 -6.57 11.83
N ALA A 246 6.23 -7.63 11.78
CA ALA A 246 6.69 -9.01 11.60
C ALA A 246 7.46 -9.21 10.29
N HIS A 247 6.99 -8.63 9.18
CA HIS A 247 7.73 -8.64 7.92
C HIS A 247 9.12 -7.99 8.04
N SER A 248 9.23 -6.84 8.72
CA SER A 248 10.51 -6.17 8.90
C SER A 248 11.46 -6.98 9.79
N LEU A 249 10.96 -7.58 10.88
CA LEU A 249 11.76 -8.46 11.73
C LEU A 249 12.29 -9.65 10.93
N LEU A 250 11.41 -10.38 10.22
CA LEU A 250 11.81 -11.51 9.38
C LEU A 250 12.81 -11.09 8.30
N ALA A 251 12.66 -9.89 7.73
CA ALA A 251 13.56 -9.42 6.69
C ALA A 251 14.98 -9.22 7.24
N TYR A 252 15.15 -8.48 8.32
CA TYR A 252 16.48 -8.19 8.85
C TYR A 252 17.11 -9.41 9.50
N ALA A 253 16.40 -10.09 10.39
CA ALA A 253 16.91 -11.27 11.09
C ALA A 253 17.08 -12.48 10.15
N GLY A 254 16.14 -12.70 9.23
CA GLY A 254 16.21 -13.80 8.27
C GLY A 254 17.36 -13.64 7.25
N LEU A 255 17.63 -12.42 6.76
CA LEU A 255 18.80 -12.14 5.93
C LEU A 255 20.12 -12.41 6.67
N ALA A 256 20.19 -12.07 7.97
CA ALA A 256 21.36 -12.37 8.80
C ALA A 256 21.59 -13.89 8.96
N CYS A 257 20.50 -14.69 8.97
CA CYS A 257 20.56 -16.15 8.98
C CYS A 257 20.78 -16.77 7.58
N GLY A 258 20.81 -15.98 6.51
CA GLY A 258 21.06 -16.44 5.13
C GLY A 258 19.82 -16.92 4.37
N PHE A 259 18.61 -16.68 4.87
CA PHE A 259 17.37 -16.98 4.19
C PHE A 259 17.11 -15.98 3.05
N THR A 260 16.33 -16.41 2.05
CA THR A 260 15.96 -15.58 0.89
C THR A 260 14.51 -15.13 0.94
N TYR A 261 13.62 -15.99 1.43
CA TYR A 261 12.18 -15.77 1.41
C TYR A 261 11.57 -15.80 2.81
N VAL A 262 10.43 -15.13 2.97
CA VAL A 262 9.66 -15.09 4.23
C VAL A 262 9.29 -16.50 4.70
N HIS A 263 8.83 -17.37 3.78
CA HIS A 263 8.42 -18.72 4.12
C HIS A 263 9.58 -19.60 4.62
N GLU A 264 10.81 -19.35 4.16
CA GLU A 264 12.00 -20.03 4.67
C GLU A 264 12.33 -19.53 6.09
N ALA A 265 12.37 -18.21 6.28
CA ALA A 265 12.72 -17.61 7.56
C ALA A 265 11.73 -17.98 8.67
N VAL A 266 10.43 -18.04 8.40
CA VAL A 266 9.42 -18.40 9.40
C VAL A 266 9.42 -19.88 9.78
N THR A 267 10.11 -20.75 9.03
CA THR A 267 10.30 -22.17 9.40
C THR A 267 11.42 -22.37 10.40
N ASP A 268 12.30 -21.39 10.59
CA ASP A 268 13.30 -21.40 11.66
C ASP A 268 12.59 -21.20 13.02
N PRO A 269 12.77 -22.12 13.98
CA PRO A 269 12.04 -22.06 15.25
C PRO A 269 12.29 -20.78 16.05
N ASP A 270 13.52 -20.28 16.09
CA ASP A 270 13.89 -19.10 16.88
C ASP A 270 13.30 -17.84 16.27
N LEU A 271 13.34 -17.71 14.94
CA LEU A 271 12.72 -16.60 14.23
C LEU A 271 11.18 -16.63 14.31
N ARG A 272 10.60 -17.83 14.27
CA ARG A 272 9.16 -18.01 14.42
C ARG A 272 8.70 -17.56 15.81
N ASP A 273 9.34 -18.05 16.86
CA ASP A 273 9.00 -17.69 18.24
C ASP A 273 9.11 -16.17 18.43
N LEU A 274 10.16 -15.56 17.91
CA LEU A 274 10.37 -14.11 17.99
C LEU A 274 9.28 -13.31 17.26
N VAL A 275 8.84 -13.78 16.09
CA VAL A 275 7.76 -13.15 15.31
C VAL A 275 6.41 -13.30 16.03
N GLU A 276 6.11 -14.46 16.57
CA GLU A 276 4.88 -14.69 17.35
C GLU A 276 4.84 -13.84 18.62
N GLN A 277 5.99 -13.68 19.29
CA GLN A 277 6.14 -12.77 20.42
C GLN A 277 5.92 -11.32 19.99
N LEU A 278 6.57 -10.85 18.91
CA LEU A 278 6.36 -9.49 18.36
C LEU A 278 4.89 -9.22 18.08
N MET A 279 4.20 -10.15 17.40
CA MET A 279 2.78 -9.97 17.10
C MET A 279 1.91 -9.90 18.36
N THR A 280 2.25 -10.68 19.38
CA THR A 280 1.55 -10.65 20.68
C THR A 280 1.76 -9.32 21.39
N GLU A 281 2.99 -8.86 21.46
CA GLU A 281 3.37 -7.59 22.10
C GLU A 281 2.76 -6.40 21.34
N ALA A 282 2.89 -6.37 20.03
CA ALA A 282 2.28 -5.37 19.16
C ALA A 282 0.75 -5.35 19.33
N GLY A 283 0.11 -6.52 19.35
CA GLY A 283 -1.32 -6.67 19.58
C GLY A 283 -1.78 -6.07 20.93
N ASN A 284 -0.95 -6.15 21.95
CA ASN A 284 -1.22 -5.56 23.26
C ASN A 284 -1.22 -4.02 23.26
N THR A 285 -0.56 -3.39 22.28
CA THR A 285 -0.50 -1.93 22.11
C THR A 285 -1.65 -1.36 21.27
N LEU A 286 -2.52 -2.22 20.73
CA LEU A 286 -3.59 -1.78 19.83
C LEU A 286 -4.77 -1.15 20.59
N PRO A 287 -5.52 -0.23 19.94
CA PRO A 287 -6.76 0.29 20.47
C PRO A 287 -7.79 -0.81 20.80
N ALA A 288 -8.63 -0.57 21.80
CA ALA A 288 -9.60 -1.54 22.30
C ALA A 288 -10.56 -2.06 21.19
N SER A 289 -10.87 -1.23 20.19
CA SER A 289 -11.76 -1.58 19.07
C SER A 289 -11.26 -2.74 18.20
N VAL A 290 -9.94 -2.94 18.10
CA VAL A 290 -9.33 -4.01 17.28
C VAL A 290 -8.48 -4.98 18.08
N LYS A 291 -8.17 -4.69 19.34
CA LYS A 291 -7.29 -5.50 20.19
C LYS A 291 -7.77 -6.96 20.33
N SER A 292 -9.07 -7.18 20.44
CA SER A 292 -9.65 -8.53 20.56
C SER A 292 -9.44 -9.38 19.28
N GLN A 293 -9.18 -8.75 18.13
CA GLN A 293 -8.92 -9.43 16.86
C GLN A 293 -7.45 -9.89 16.73
N ALA A 294 -6.54 -9.33 17.53
CA ALA A 294 -5.09 -9.54 17.38
C ALA A 294 -4.66 -11.01 17.40
N PRO A 295 -5.17 -11.89 18.31
CA PRO A 295 -4.74 -13.30 18.32
C PRO A 295 -5.15 -14.06 17.05
N ALA A 296 -6.37 -13.84 16.55
CA ALA A 296 -6.83 -14.47 15.31
C ALA A 296 -6.06 -13.93 14.09
N TYR A 297 -5.78 -12.63 14.07
CA TYR A 297 -4.98 -11.98 13.04
C TYR A 297 -3.54 -12.51 13.01
N ALA A 298 -2.87 -12.63 14.17
CA ALA A 298 -1.52 -13.21 14.28
C ALA A 298 -1.46 -14.63 13.71
N LYS A 299 -2.44 -15.47 14.05
CA LYS A 299 -2.54 -16.84 13.51
C LYS A 299 -2.68 -16.85 11.99
N ALA A 300 -3.52 -15.98 11.45
CA ALA A 300 -3.70 -15.86 10.00
C ALA A 300 -2.41 -15.37 9.31
N LEU A 301 -1.66 -14.44 9.92
CA LEU A 301 -0.39 -13.95 9.40
C LEU A 301 0.68 -15.04 9.35
N ILE A 302 0.81 -15.85 10.39
CA ILE A 302 1.77 -16.98 10.41
C ILE A 302 1.44 -17.95 9.26
N ALA A 303 0.19 -18.33 9.08
CA ALA A 303 -0.21 -19.20 7.99
C ALA A 303 0.11 -18.61 6.59
N ARG A 304 -0.02 -17.28 6.42
CA ARG A 304 0.38 -16.58 5.19
C ARG A 304 1.90 -16.59 4.99
N PHE A 305 2.68 -16.39 6.06
CA PHE A 305 4.14 -16.40 6.00
C PHE A 305 4.71 -17.78 5.67
N GLU A 306 4.07 -18.84 6.13
CA GLU A 306 4.44 -20.23 5.82
C GLU A 306 4.19 -20.63 4.37
N ASN A 307 3.43 -19.85 3.61
CA ASN A 307 3.04 -20.22 2.24
C ASN A 307 4.21 -20.06 1.24
N PRO A 308 4.82 -21.15 0.74
CA PRO A 308 5.98 -21.08 -0.15
C PRO A 308 5.64 -20.55 -1.55
N GLN A 309 4.35 -20.50 -1.91
CA GLN A 309 3.94 -20.00 -3.23
C GLN A 309 4.00 -18.46 -3.31
N LEU A 310 4.12 -17.77 -2.18
CA LEU A 310 4.18 -16.30 -2.17
C LEU A 310 5.55 -15.76 -2.59
N GLU A 311 6.62 -16.54 -2.45
CA GLU A 311 8.01 -16.17 -2.79
C GLU A 311 8.36 -14.70 -2.43
N HIS A 312 7.90 -14.26 -1.25
CA HIS A 312 8.10 -12.88 -0.80
C HIS A 312 9.54 -12.71 -0.32
N ARG A 313 10.33 -11.97 -1.06
CA ARG A 313 11.77 -11.84 -0.83
C ARG A 313 12.07 -10.92 0.37
N LEU A 314 12.96 -11.38 1.23
CA LEU A 314 13.39 -10.63 2.41
C LEU A 314 14.15 -9.35 2.05
N ASP A 315 14.98 -9.38 1.00
CA ASP A 315 15.73 -8.20 0.55
C ASP A 315 14.82 -7.07 0.01
N GLN A 316 13.68 -7.41 -0.60
CA GLN A 316 12.68 -6.42 -1.01
C GLN A 316 11.95 -5.81 0.20
N ILE A 317 11.68 -6.60 1.24
CA ILE A 317 11.05 -6.12 2.46
C ILE A 317 12.02 -5.23 3.26
N ALA A 318 13.32 -5.55 3.25
CA ALA A 318 14.37 -4.81 3.97
C ALA A 318 14.62 -3.40 3.43
N MET A 319 14.17 -3.09 2.20
CA MET A 319 14.28 -1.74 1.60
C MET A 319 13.59 -0.68 2.46
N ASP A 320 14.06 0.57 2.34
CA ASP A 320 13.45 1.76 2.97
C ASP A 320 13.36 1.66 4.51
N GLY A 321 14.31 1.01 5.15
CA GLY A 321 14.34 0.78 6.60
C GLY A 321 14.24 2.05 7.40
N SER A 322 14.98 3.10 7.00
CA SER A 322 14.96 4.42 7.66
C SER A 322 13.57 5.06 7.70
N GLN A 323 12.69 4.72 6.77
CA GLN A 323 11.30 5.20 6.74
C GLN A 323 10.35 4.23 7.46
N LYS A 324 10.62 2.93 7.44
CA LYS A 324 9.73 1.90 7.97
C LYS A 324 9.88 1.68 9.48
N VAL A 325 11.11 1.66 9.99
CA VAL A 325 11.43 1.42 11.41
C VAL A 325 10.72 2.39 12.36
N PRO A 326 10.66 3.72 12.07
CA PRO A 326 9.95 4.67 12.92
C PRO A 326 8.49 4.27 13.20
N TYR A 327 7.78 3.86 12.17
CA TYR A 327 6.34 3.55 12.27
C TYR A 327 6.08 2.11 12.75
N ARG A 328 6.87 1.14 12.29
CA ARG A 328 6.64 -0.29 12.56
C ARG A 328 7.12 -0.72 13.94
N PHE A 329 8.27 -0.18 14.38
CA PHE A 329 8.92 -0.57 15.64
C PHE A 329 8.90 0.54 16.68
N VAL A 330 9.47 1.71 16.40
CA VAL A 330 9.58 2.81 17.38
C VAL A 330 8.20 3.25 17.87
N GLY A 331 7.23 3.40 16.96
CA GLY A 331 5.85 3.71 17.33
C GLY A 331 5.19 2.65 18.19
N THR A 332 5.53 1.37 18.01
CA THR A 332 5.04 0.27 18.84
C THR A 332 5.66 0.32 20.24
N LEU A 333 6.97 0.52 20.36
CA LEU A 333 7.66 0.66 21.66
C LEU A 333 7.14 1.85 22.47
N ARG A 334 6.85 2.96 21.83
CA ARG A 334 6.28 4.14 22.50
C ARG A 334 4.85 3.92 23.00
N ALA A 335 4.13 2.97 22.39
CA ALA A 335 2.79 2.61 22.82
C ALA A 335 2.76 1.57 23.95
N GLY A 336 3.86 0.85 24.18
CA GLY A 336 3.99 -0.13 25.25
C GLY A 336 5.29 -0.92 25.18
N ARG A 337 5.65 -1.59 26.28
CA ARG A 337 6.83 -2.45 26.31
C ARG A 337 6.68 -3.62 25.32
N ALA A 338 7.72 -3.85 24.52
CA ALA A 338 7.73 -4.86 23.47
C ALA A 338 9.17 -5.34 23.22
N ASP A 339 9.60 -6.37 23.96
CA ASP A 339 10.99 -6.87 23.94
C ASP A 339 11.35 -7.47 22.56
N ALA A 340 10.42 -8.18 21.91
CA ALA A 340 10.63 -8.69 20.55
C ALA A 340 10.71 -7.57 19.47
N VAL A 341 10.07 -6.42 19.71
CA VAL A 341 10.22 -5.24 18.86
C VAL A 341 11.60 -4.61 19.04
N VAL A 342 12.17 -4.64 20.25
CA VAL A 342 13.57 -4.23 20.50
C VAL A 342 14.52 -5.08 19.66
N GLU A 343 14.34 -6.42 19.66
CA GLU A 343 15.14 -7.31 18.81
C GLU A 343 14.97 -7.00 17.30
N GLY A 344 13.79 -6.57 16.86
CA GLY A 344 13.56 -6.11 15.50
C GLY A 344 14.38 -4.86 15.14
N ILE A 345 14.53 -3.90 16.06
CA ILE A 345 15.38 -2.73 15.86
C ILE A 345 16.86 -3.12 15.88
N LYS A 346 17.30 -3.98 16.81
CA LYS A 346 18.67 -4.50 16.83
C LYS A 346 19.02 -5.23 15.53
N ALA A 347 18.09 -6.03 14.99
CA ALA A 347 18.27 -6.71 13.71
C ALA A 347 18.42 -5.70 12.55
N TRP A 348 17.66 -4.59 12.53
CA TRP A 348 17.83 -3.54 11.54
C TRP A 348 19.17 -2.82 11.65
N ILE A 349 19.62 -2.48 12.87
CA ILE A 349 20.93 -1.90 13.13
C ILE A 349 22.03 -2.82 12.61
N ALA A 350 21.99 -4.10 13.01
CA ALA A 350 22.96 -5.10 12.55
C ALA A 350 22.98 -5.26 11.01
N PHE A 351 21.80 -5.22 10.37
CA PHE A 351 21.69 -5.22 8.90
C PHE A 351 22.37 -3.99 8.28
N CYS A 352 22.12 -2.79 8.76
CA CYS A 352 22.77 -1.57 8.27
C CYS A 352 24.29 -1.64 8.38
N ILE A 353 24.81 -2.09 9.52
CA ILE A 353 26.24 -2.26 9.79
C ILE A 353 26.84 -3.30 8.85
N SER A 354 26.20 -4.47 8.72
CA SER A 354 26.68 -5.57 7.88
C SER A 354 26.74 -5.19 6.39
N GLU A 355 25.69 -4.56 5.87
CA GLU A 355 25.62 -4.13 4.47
C GLU A 355 26.66 -3.06 4.14
N THR A 356 26.83 -2.08 5.06
CA THR A 356 27.84 -1.03 4.89
C THR A 356 29.26 -1.57 4.93
N HIS A 357 29.61 -2.45 5.88
CA HIS A 357 30.93 -3.06 5.96
C HIS A 357 31.24 -3.99 4.79
N ALA A 358 30.21 -4.56 4.18
CA ALA A 358 30.37 -5.38 2.97
C ALA A 358 30.40 -4.56 1.66
N ASP A 359 30.39 -3.20 1.76
CA ASP A 359 30.35 -2.27 0.62
C ASP A 359 29.14 -2.53 -0.30
N ARG A 360 28.02 -3.02 0.26
CA ARG A 360 26.78 -3.22 -0.46
C ARG A 360 25.90 -1.99 -0.32
N ARG A 361 25.43 -1.47 -1.45
CA ARG A 361 24.57 -0.29 -1.46
C ARG A 361 23.19 -0.62 -0.86
N LEU A 362 22.84 0.06 0.22
CA LEU A 362 21.50 0.00 0.80
C LEU A 362 20.47 0.63 -0.16
N ASN A 363 19.36 -0.06 -0.36
CA ASN A 363 18.19 0.51 -1.05
C ASN A 363 17.32 1.24 -0.05
N ASP A 364 17.75 2.45 0.30
CA ASP A 364 17.14 3.30 1.31
C ASP A 364 17.30 4.76 0.91
N PRO A 365 16.28 5.63 1.07
CA PRO A 365 16.38 7.06 0.76
C PRO A 365 17.46 7.78 1.56
N LYS A 366 17.79 7.29 2.77
CA LYS A 366 18.84 7.81 3.64
C LYS A 366 20.11 6.94 3.63
N ALA A 367 20.39 6.27 2.49
CA ALA A 367 21.55 5.37 2.40
C ALA A 367 22.88 6.04 2.74
N SER A 368 23.08 7.31 2.35
CA SER A 368 24.29 8.07 2.68
C SER A 368 24.41 8.36 4.17
N GLU A 369 23.32 8.80 4.79
CA GLU A 369 23.25 9.11 6.22
C GLU A 369 23.42 7.83 7.07
N ILE A 370 22.88 6.69 6.60
CA ILE A 370 23.10 5.38 7.25
C ILE A 370 24.59 5.02 7.19
N THR A 371 25.23 5.18 6.02
CA THR A 371 26.67 4.91 5.86
C THR A 371 27.52 5.80 6.80
N GLU A 372 27.20 7.09 6.90
CA GLU A 372 27.86 8.01 7.83
C GLU A 372 27.66 7.60 9.29
N ALA A 373 26.41 7.22 9.67
CA ALA A 373 26.08 6.75 10.99
C ALA A 373 26.86 5.49 11.38
N VAL A 374 26.99 4.53 10.47
CA VAL A 374 27.77 3.28 10.70
C VAL A 374 29.27 3.55 10.92
N HIS A 375 29.83 4.59 10.29
CA HIS A 375 31.25 4.97 10.47
C HIS A 375 31.48 5.94 11.63
N SER A 376 30.46 6.31 12.39
CA SER A 376 30.59 7.18 13.58
C SER A 376 31.24 6.44 14.78
N ASP A 377 31.62 7.19 15.81
CA ASP A 377 32.18 6.62 17.07
C ASP A 377 31.18 5.72 17.82
N ASN A 378 29.87 5.92 17.60
CA ASN A 378 28.81 5.10 18.18
C ASN A 378 27.71 4.85 17.11
N PRO A 379 27.87 3.81 16.29
CA PRO A 379 26.94 3.49 15.21
C PRO A 379 25.49 3.27 15.68
N ASP A 380 25.30 2.61 16.80
CA ASP A 380 23.97 2.28 17.33
C ASP A 380 23.21 3.58 17.68
N ALA A 381 23.88 4.50 18.40
CA ALA A 381 23.28 5.78 18.76
C ALA A 381 22.95 6.62 17.53
N ALA A 382 23.85 6.69 16.54
CA ALA A 382 23.65 7.46 15.32
C ALA A 382 22.51 6.91 14.44
N LEU A 383 22.40 5.58 14.32
CA LEU A 383 21.31 4.92 13.60
C LEU A 383 19.97 5.14 14.31
N LEU A 384 19.94 5.08 15.65
CA LEU A 384 18.73 5.35 16.43
C LEU A 384 18.28 6.81 16.31
N GLU A 385 19.21 7.76 16.29
CA GLU A 385 18.91 9.17 16.05
C GLU A 385 18.29 9.37 14.65
N LEU A 386 18.81 8.71 13.64
CA LEU A 386 18.35 8.79 12.25
C LEU A 386 16.88 8.34 12.08
N VAL A 387 16.42 7.41 12.91
CA VAL A 387 15.02 6.91 12.93
C VAL A 387 14.19 7.53 14.05
N GLY A 388 14.69 8.55 14.73
CA GLY A 388 13.97 9.29 15.77
C GLY A 388 13.76 8.48 17.07
N ALA A 389 14.68 7.58 17.41
CA ALA A 389 14.65 6.71 18.57
C ALA A 389 15.83 6.93 19.55
N ALA A 390 16.51 8.08 19.49
CA ALA A 390 17.63 8.38 20.38
C ALA A 390 17.27 8.29 21.87
N ASP A 391 16.04 8.64 22.24
CA ASP A 391 15.47 8.57 23.58
C ASP A 391 15.28 7.12 24.08
N LEU A 392 15.34 6.13 23.19
CA LEU A 392 15.18 4.71 23.50
C LEU A 392 16.53 3.94 23.55
N PHE A 393 17.66 4.64 23.48
CA PHE A 393 18.99 4.02 23.38
C PHE A 393 19.25 3.01 24.52
N GLU A 394 19.05 3.41 25.78
CA GLU A 394 19.26 2.52 26.95
C GLU A 394 18.37 1.27 26.88
N LEU A 395 17.12 1.43 26.45
CA LEU A 395 16.18 0.33 26.29
C LEU A 395 16.58 -0.64 25.17
N ILE A 396 17.17 -0.14 24.09
CA ILE A 396 17.45 -0.95 22.90
C ILE A 396 18.85 -1.57 22.98
N VAL A 397 19.84 -0.85 23.44
CA VAL A 397 21.25 -1.28 23.37
C VAL A 397 21.74 -1.91 24.67
N GLU A 398 21.21 -1.47 25.81
CA GLU A 398 21.68 -1.93 27.14
C GLU A 398 20.76 -3.01 27.75
N SER A 399 19.70 -3.44 27.04
CA SER A 399 18.77 -4.47 27.50
C SER A 399 19.22 -5.91 27.22
#